data_b9c0c933ba7191dba716122589344681
#
_entry.id   b9c0c933ba7191dba716122589344681
#
_cell.length_a   1.000
_cell.length_b   1.000
_cell.length_c   1.000
_cell.angle_alpha   90.00
_cell.angle_beta   90.00
_cell.angle_gamma   90.00
#
_symmetry.space_group_name_H-M   'P 1'
#
loop_
_entity.id
_entity.type
_entity.pdbx_description
1 polymer ?
#
loop_
_entity_poly.entity_id
_entity_poly.type
_entity_poly.pdbx_seq_one_letter_code
_entity_poly.pdbx_strand_id
1 'polypeptide(L)'
;EHALSKKFSGQIVEEKELISDYTKRIIENNIDLDNEKALSEKENLYAFYQQAINNISYKGLIKFQDFAEIRNDDLPIPIIGYIDFVFEDCIVDLKTTNKMPSKLSEAVKRQMACYSLVYPNKKIFVEYVSSKKHRTFEITDIKKYQDQLFAIAIALQKFLGDCHSPWDVSSKLFPNLDNWAWSEYLKTEAKKIWRQI
;
A
#
# COMPACT_ATOMS: atom_id res chain seq x y z
N GLU A 1 7.96 2.76 -6.86
CA GLU A 1 8.67 2.80 -5.57
C GLU A 1 10.12 2.35 -5.73
N HIS A 2 10.41 1.13 -6.24
CA HIS A 2 11.77 0.59 -6.38
C HIS A 2 12.71 1.51 -7.18
N ALA A 3 12.24 2.06 -8.30
CA ALA A 3 13.01 3.02 -9.10
C ALA A 3 13.32 4.32 -8.34
N LEU A 4 12.39 4.78 -7.49
CA LEU A 4 12.63 5.95 -6.64
C LEU A 4 13.65 5.65 -5.53
N SER A 5 13.63 4.45 -4.94
CA SER A 5 14.65 4.08 -3.96
C SER A 5 16.06 4.10 -4.55
N LYS A 6 16.23 3.60 -5.78
CA LYS A 6 17.49 3.71 -6.54
C LYS A 6 17.88 5.18 -6.75
N LYS A 7 16.93 6.02 -7.15
CA LYS A 7 17.16 7.46 -7.34
C LYS A 7 17.58 8.16 -6.06
N PHE A 8 16.92 7.88 -4.93
CA PHE A 8 17.30 8.44 -3.63
C PHE A 8 18.66 7.95 -3.13
N SER A 9 19.11 6.78 -3.62
CA SER A 9 20.45 6.24 -3.41
C SER A 9 21.49 6.74 -4.42
N GLY A 10 21.15 7.72 -5.28
CA GLY A 10 22.05 8.33 -6.26
C GLY A 10 22.21 7.55 -7.57
N GLN A 11 21.40 6.54 -7.83
CA GLN A 11 21.45 5.75 -9.06
C GLN A 11 20.55 6.37 -10.13
N ILE A 12 20.92 6.19 -11.40
CA ILE A 12 20.11 6.55 -12.56
C ILE A 12 19.27 5.35 -12.95
N VAL A 13 17.99 5.57 -13.19
CA VAL A 13 17.06 4.54 -13.67
C VAL A 13 16.57 4.92 -15.06
N GLU A 14 16.81 4.05 -16.02
CA GLU A 14 16.34 4.21 -17.40
C GLU A 14 14.91 3.73 -17.58
N GLU A 15 14.21 4.29 -18.58
CA GLU A 15 12.81 3.91 -18.87
C GLU A 15 12.65 2.41 -19.15
N LYS A 16 13.59 1.82 -19.90
CA LYS A 16 13.56 0.37 -20.21
C LYS A 16 13.67 -0.49 -18.96
N GLU A 17 14.52 -0.12 -18.03
CA GLU A 17 14.68 -0.79 -16.74
C GLU A 17 13.39 -0.72 -15.93
N LEU A 18 12.79 0.47 -15.86
CA LEU A 18 11.53 0.70 -15.15
C LEU A 18 10.38 -0.17 -15.69
N ILE A 19 10.24 -0.25 -17.02
CA ILE A 19 9.22 -1.08 -17.67
C ILE A 19 9.49 -2.58 -17.45
N SER A 20 10.75 -3.01 -17.51
CA SER A 20 11.15 -4.38 -17.27
C SER A 20 10.83 -4.81 -15.84
N ASP A 21 11.20 -4.00 -14.84
CA ASP A 21 10.91 -4.26 -13.42
C ASP A 21 9.40 -4.32 -13.15
N TYR A 22 8.63 -3.43 -13.76
CA TYR A 22 7.17 -3.44 -13.63
C TYR A 22 6.56 -4.72 -14.22
N THR A 23 6.96 -5.09 -15.44
CA THR A 23 6.45 -6.30 -16.11
C THR A 23 6.78 -7.57 -15.31
N LYS A 24 8.01 -7.66 -14.77
CA LYS A 24 8.42 -8.76 -13.90
C LYS A 24 7.53 -8.87 -12.67
N ARG A 25 7.22 -7.76 -11.99
CA ARG A 25 6.35 -7.75 -10.80
C ARG A 25 4.91 -8.12 -11.11
N ILE A 26 4.37 -7.73 -12.27
CA ILE A 26 3.04 -8.16 -12.73
C ILE A 26 2.99 -9.68 -12.82
N ILE A 27 4.00 -10.30 -13.44
CA ILE A 27 4.11 -11.76 -13.58
C ILE A 27 4.27 -12.44 -12.20
N GLU A 28 5.16 -11.94 -11.35
CA GLU A 28 5.41 -12.48 -10.01
C GLU A 28 4.17 -12.46 -9.11
N ASN A 29 3.28 -11.49 -9.31
CA ASN A 29 2.01 -11.37 -8.57
C ASN A 29 0.83 -12.09 -9.25
N ASN A 30 1.07 -12.88 -10.29
CA ASN A 30 0.05 -13.60 -11.05
C ASN A 30 -1.06 -12.68 -11.59
N ILE A 31 -0.71 -11.47 -11.98
CA ILE A 31 -1.63 -10.53 -12.65
C ILE A 31 -1.50 -10.76 -14.15
N ASP A 32 -2.64 -10.86 -14.84
CA ASP A 32 -2.66 -11.04 -16.29
C ASP A 32 -2.03 -9.84 -16.98
N LEU A 33 -1.15 -10.10 -17.95
CA LEU A 33 -0.42 -9.07 -18.68
C LEU A 33 -1.33 -8.20 -19.56
N ASP A 34 -2.50 -8.69 -19.93
CA ASP A 34 -3.55 -8.01 -20.70
C ASP A 34 -4.61 -7.34 -19.82
N ASN A 35 -4.42 -7.36 -18.48
CA ASN A 35 -5.29 -6.61 -17.58
C ASN A 35 -5.27 -5.12 -17.92
N GLU A 36 -6.45 -4.54 -18.23
CA GLU A 36 -6.59 -3.15 -18.69
C GLU A 36 -5.95 -2.13 -17.73
N LYS A 37 -6.06 -2.36 -16.42
CA LYS A 37 -5.44 -1.49 -15.43
C LYS A 37 -3.93 -1.59 -15.46
N ALA A 38 -3.38 -2.80 -15.55
CA ALA A 38 -1.94 -3.01 -15.63
C ALA A 38 -1.36 -2.39 -16.91
N LEU A 39 -2.04 -2.51 -18.04
CA LEU A 39 -1.65 -1.87 -19.30
C LEU A 39 -1.65 -0.34 -19.18
N SER A 40 -2.73 0.24 -18.65
CA SER A 40 -2.83 1.70 -18.45
C SER A 40 -1.77 2.22 -17.46
N GLU A 41 -1.45 1.49 -16.42
CA GLU A 41 -0.37 1.85 -15.49
C GLU A 41 0.99 1.78 -16.17
N LYS A 42 1.25 0.75 -16.97
CA LYS A 42 2.50 0.59 -17.73
C LYS A 42 2.74 1.75 -18.71
N GLU A 43 1.71 2.17 -19.43
CA GLU A 43 1.79 3.30 -20.37
C GLU A 43 2.17 4.62 -19.67
N ASN A 44 1.69 4.82 -18.45
CA ASN A 44 1.92 6.03 -17.67
C ASN A 44 3.13 5.94 -16.73
N LEU A 45 3.76 4.77 -16.61
CA LEU A 45 4.76 4.48 -15.60
C LEU A 45 5.95 5.45 -15.62
N TYR A 46 6.48 5.74 -16.80
CA TYR A 46 7.59 6.67 -16.96
C TYR A 46 7.19 8.11 -16.60
N ALA A 47 6.00 8.53 -16.98
CA ALA A 47 5.48 9.84 -16.62
C ALA A 47 5.28 9.98 -15.09
N PHE A 48 4.77 8.94 -14.41
CA PHE A 48 4.70 8.90 -12.94
C PHE A 48 6.10 9.01 -12.31
N TYR A 49 7.06 8.25 -12.82
CA TYR A 49 8.44 8.29 -12.33
C TYR A 49 9.04 9.69 -12.50
N GLN A 50 8.91 10.30 -13.68
CA GLN A 50 9.40 11.66 -13.94
C GLN A 50 8.77 12.69 -13.02
N GLN A 51 7.46 12.63 -12.81
CA GLN A 51 6.78 13.52 -11.85
C GLN A 51 7.29 13.31 -10.42
N ALA A 52 7.51 12.07 -10.01
CA ALA A 52 8.04 11.78 -8.68
C ALA A 52 9.46 12.34 -8.50
N ILE A 53 10.40 12.05 -9.40
CA ILE A 53 11.80 12.50 -9.25
C ILE A 53 11.98 14.02 -9.35
N ASN A 54 11.07 14.70 -10.04
CA ASN A 54 11.12 16.16 -10.19
C ASN A 54 10.50 16.91 -8.99
N ASN A 55 9.64 16.26 -8.23
CA ASN A 55 8.86 16.93 -7.19
C ASN A 55 9.14 16.39 -5.76
N ILE A 56 9.58 15.14 -5.63
CA ILE A 56 9.89 14.53 -4.33
C ILE A 56 11.38 14.69 -4.04
N SER A 57 11.73 15.43 -2.99
CA SER A 57 13.10 15.83 -2.69
C SER A 57 13.52 15.54 -1.24
N TYR A 58 13.12 14.39 -0.70
CA TYR A 58 13.60 13.94 0.61
C TYR A 58 15.08 13.52 0.54
N LYS A 59 15.80 13.72 1.65
CA LYS A 59 17.23 13.37 1.77
C LYS A 59 17.44 12.33 2.86
N GLY A 60 18.56 11.61 2.76
CA GLY A 60 18.94 10.64 3.79
C GLY A 60 17.99 9.45 3.84
N LEU A 61 17.77 8.78 2.68
CA LEU A 61 17.03 7.52 2.67
C LEU A 61 17.76 6.49 3.53
N ILE A 62 17.10 6.02 4.60
CA ILE A 62 17.63 5.04 5.54
C ILE A 62 17.18 3.63 5.15
N LYS A 63 15.87 3.47 4.84
CA LYS A 63 15.27 2.19 4.47
C LYS A 63 14.24 2.36 3.37
N PHE A 64 14.08 1.29 2.60
CA PHE A 64 13.08 1.14 1.55
C PHE A 64 12.30 -0.15 1.79
N GLN A 65 10.96 -0.10 1.69
CA GLN A 65 10.07 -1.23 1.97
C GLN A 65 10.35 -1.85 3.35
N ASP A 66 10.44 -0.99 4.38
CA ASP A 66 10.75 -1.42 5.73
C ASP A 66 9.58 -2.17 6.37
N PHE A 67 9.83 -3.38 6.84
CA PHE A 67 8.82 -4.19 7.50
C PHE A 67 8.43 -3.58 8.85
N ALA A 68 7.15 -3.27 9.00
CA ALA A 68 6.55 -2.74 10.21
C ALA A 68 5.72 -3.82 10.89
N GLU A 69 6.04 -4.14 12.14
CA GLU A 69 5.26 -5.01 13.01
C GLU A 69 4.84 -4.23 14.24
N ILE A 70 3.53 -4.08 14.42
CA ILE A 70 2.93 -3.34 15.54
C ILE A 70 2.18 -4.33 16.42
N ARG A 71 2.65 -4.45 17.67
CA ARG A 71 2.02 -5.27 18.71
C ARG A 71 1.20 -4.39 19.65
N ASN A 72 0.11 -4.95 20.13
CA ASN A 72 -0.75 -4.37 21.15
C ASN A 72 -1.29 -5.50 22.01
N ASP A 73 -1.36 -5.30 23.33
CA ASP A 73 -1.74 -6.34 24.28
C ASP A 73 -3.18 -6.86 24.07
N ASP A 74 -4.05 -6.02 23.51
CA ASP A 74 -5.42 -6.39 23.17
C ASP A 74 -5.54 -7.16 21.84
N LEU A 75 -4.43 -7.34 21.10
CA LEU A 75 -4.41 -8.00 19.81
C LEU A 75 -3.55 -9.27 19.86
N PRO A 76 -4.14 -10.48 19.75
CA PRO A 76 -3.38 -11.74 19.71
C PRO A 76 -2.51 -11.88 18.46
N ILE A 77 -2.81 -11.12 17.39
CA ILE A 77 -2.07 -11.11 16.14
C ILE A 77 -1.56 -9.69 15.89
N PRO A 78 -0.27 -9.50 15.56
CA PRO A 78 0.26 -8.16 15.27
C PRO A 78 -0.34 -7.58 13.99
N ILE A 79 -0.38 -6.25 13.92
CA ILE A 79 -0.62 -5.54 12.66
C ILE A 79 0.72 -5.45 11.94
N ILE A 80 0.74 -5.88 10.67
CA ILE A 80 1.94 -5.85 9.85
C ILE A 80 1.74 -4.97 8.62
N GLY A 81 2.84 -4.45 8.09
CA GLY A 81 2.85 -3.66 6.86
C GLY A 81 4.26 -3.38 6.37
N TYR A 82 4.36 -2.65 5.26
CA TYR A 82 5.63 -2.20 4.71
C TYR A 82 5.58 -0.69 4.51
N ILE A 83 6.58 0.01 5.03
CA ILE A 83 6.73 1.46 4.88
C ILE A 83 7.55 1.68 3.61
N ASP A 84 7.01 2.42 2.64
CA ASP A 84 7.67 2.59 1.34
C ASP A 84 9.05 3.21 1.49
N PHE A 85 9.15 4.34 2.21
CA PHE A 85 10.42 5.03 2.41
C PHE A 85 10.55 5.54 3.84
N VAL A 86 11.72 5.29 4.44
CA VAL A 86 12.12 5.85 5.74
C VAL A 86 13.32 6.75 5.51
N PHE A 87 13.16 8.04 5.78
CA PHE A 87 14.21 9.04 5.74
C PHE A 87 14.67 9.42 7.17
N GLU A 88 15.69 10.28 7.29
CA GLU A 88 16.22 10.68 8.59
C GLU A 88 15.17 11.34 9.49
N ASP A 89 14.28 12.17 8.93
CA ASP A 89 13.30 12.98 9.66
C ASP A 89 11.83 12.62 9.39
N CYS A 90 11.57 11.77 8.39
CA CYS A 90 10.21 11.43 8.01
C CYS A 90 10.05 10.01 7.47
N ILE A 91 8.80 9.56 7.42
CA ILE A 91 8.35 8.41 6.64
C ILE A 91 7.45 8.89 5.53
N VAL A 92 7.54 8.24 4.38
CA VAL A 92 6.82 8.62 3.17
C VAL A 92 6.17 7.39 2.54
N ASP A 93 4.90 7.51 2.21
CA ASP A 93 4.14 6.52 1.43
C ASP A 93 3.84 7.11 0.05
N LEU A 94 4.15 6.38 -1.00
CA LEU A 94 3.95 6.80 -2.38
C LEU A 94 2.69 6.18 -2.97
N LYS A 95 1.82 7.02 -3.50
CA LYS A 95 0.61 6.57 -4.19
C LYS A 95 0.55 7.11 -5.61
N THR A 96 0.53 6.22 -6.58
CA THR A 96 0.24 6.57 -7.97
C THR A 96 -1.28 6.66 -8.20
N THR A 97 -1.72 7.61 -9.01
CA THR A 97 -3.13 7.80 -9.30
C THR A 97 -3.37 8.50 -10.62
N ASN A 98 -4.43 8.14 -11.32
CA ASN A 98 -4.88 8.89 -12.50
C ASN A 98 -5.72 10.13 -12.13
N LYS A 99 -6.35 10.13 -10.93
CA LYS A 99 -7.16 11.25 -10.44
C LYS A 99 -6.62 11.73 -9.10
N MET A 100 -6.01 12.92 -9.10
CA MET A 100 -5.44 13.53 -7.91
C MET A 100 -6.50 13.78 -6.84
N PRO A 101 -6.35 13.23 -5.62
CA PRO A 101 -7.31 13.45 -4.54
C PRO A 101 -7.19 14.88 -4.01
N SER A 102 -8.33 15.45 -3.60
CA SER A 102 -8.37 16.75 -2.93
C SER A 102 -8.02 16.67 -1.44
N LYS A 103 -8.23 15.50 -0.83
CA LYS A 103 -7.93 15.19 0.57
C LYS A 103 -7.53 13.73 0.73
N LEU A 104 -6.79 13.40 1.79
CA LEU A 104 -6.52 12.01 2.16
C LEU A 104 -7.78 11.27 2.58
N SER A 105 -7.89 10.00 2.17
CA SER A 105 -8.92 9.11 2.71
C SER A 105 -8.60 8.74 4.16
N GLU A 106 -9.64 8.45 4.95
CA GLU A 106 -9.47 8.00 6.33
C GLU A 106 -8.69 6.68 6.43
N ALA A 107 -8.80 5.81 5.42
CA ALA A 107 -8.03 4.57 5.36
C ALA A 107 -6.52 4.83 5.26
N VAL A 108 -6.10 5.75 4.37
CA VAL A 108 -4.69 6.13 4.22
C VAL A 108 -4.16 6.80 5.49
N LYS A 109 -4.96 7.66 6.13
CA LYS A 109 -4.55 8.30 7.38
C LYS A 109 -4.32 7.27 8.49
N ARG A 110 -5.20 6.25 8.62
CA ARG A 110 -5.03 5.15 9.58
C ARG A 110 -3.79 4.30 9.27
N GLN A 111 -3.56 3.96 8.00
CA GLN A 111 -2.36 3.23 7.57
C GLN A 111 -1.09 3.96 8.01
N MET A 112 -0.99 5.24 7.70
CA MET A 112 0.19 6.03 8.01
C MET A 112 0.35 6.29 9.51
N ALA A 113 -0.73 6.49 10.24
CA ALA A 113 -0.70 6.61 11.69
C ALA A 113 -0.24 5.30 12.36
N CYS A 114 -0.53 4.13 11.75
CA CYS A 114 0.02 2.86 12.16
C CYS A 114 1.55 2.84 12.04
N TYR A 115 2.08 3.27 10.90
CA TYR A 115 3.54 3.30 10.66
C TYR A 115 4.30 4.23 11.61
N SER A 116 3.65 5.30 12.08
CA SER A 116 4.25 6.20 13.09
C SER A 116 4.53 5.53 14.43
N LEU A 117 3.89 4.40 14.75
CA LEU A 117 4.18 3.63 15.95
C LEU A 117 5.58 3.01 15.91
N VAL A 118 6.08 2.68 14.72
CA VAL A 118 7.45 2.19 14.51
C VAL A 118 8.47 3.33 14.54
N TYR A 119 8.06 4.52 14.09
CA TYR A 119 8.91 5.72 13.99
C TYR A 119 8.23 6.94 14.65
N PRO A 120 8.08 6.97 15.98
CA PRO A 120 7.23 7.95 16.67
C PRO A 120 7.70 9.40 16.55
N ASN A 121 9.00 9.63 16.24
CA ASN A 121 9.59 10.97 16.15
C ASN A 121 9.70 11.49 14.71
N LYS A 122 9.22 10.73 13.71
CA LYS A 122 9.31 11.13 12.32
C LYS A 122 8.02 11.79 11.84
N LYS A 123 8.15 12.79 11.00
CA LYS A 123 7.00 13.35 10.26
C LYS A 123 6.45 12.30 9.28
N ILE A 124 5.18 12.43 8.94
CA ILE A 124 4.49 11.45 8.09
C ILE A 124 3.94 12.16 6.87
N PHE A 125 4.38 11.72 5.71
CA PHE A 125 3.94 12.24 4.43
C PHE A 125 3.34 11.16 3.53
N VAL A 126 2.37 11.56 2.73
CA VAL A 126 1.83 10.78 1.63
C VAL A 126 2.02 11.57 0.35
N GLU A 127 2.73 10.97 -0.59
CA GLU A 127 3.03 11.55 -1.89
C GLU A 127 2.12 10.95 -2.96
N TYR A 128 1.20 11.75 -3.47
CA TYR A 128 0.38 11.37 -4.62
C TYR A 128 1.01 11.87 -5.90
N VAL A 129 1.20 10.93 -6.84
CA VAL A 129 1.78 11.21 -8.15
C VAL A 129 0.84 10.72 -9.25
N SER A 130 0.56 11.58 -10.21
CA SER A 130 -0.07 11.23 -11.49
C SER A 130 0.90 11.50 -12.63
N SER A 131 0.54 11.15 -13.88
CA SER A 131 1.35 11.47 -15.04
C SER A 131 1.55 12.98 -15.28
N LYS A 132 0.75 13.85 -14.63
CA LYS A 132 0.74 15.31 -14.86
C LYS A 132 0.85 16.15 -13.60
N LYS A 133 0.63 15.57 -12.41
CA LYS A 133 0.52 16.32 -11.15
C LYS A 133 1.14 15.55 -10.00
N HIS A 134 1.59 16.29 -9.02
CA HIS A 134 2.08 15.81 -7.74
C HIS A 134 1.36 16.54 -6.60
N ARG A 135 1.16 15.87 -5.48
CA ARG A 135 0.63 16.48 -4.25
C ARG A 135 1.15 15.76 -3.02
N THR A 136 1.67 16.53 -2.09
CA THR A 136 2.09 16.08 -0.76
C THR A 136 0.99 16.33 0.26
N PHE A 137 0.77 15.37 1.15
CA PHE A 137 -0.06 15.52 2.34
C PHE A 137 0.76 15.16 3.59
N GLU A 138 0.74 16.02 4.59
CA GLU A 138 1.26 15.73 5.93
C GLU A 138 0.12 15.21 6.81
N ILE A 139 0.40 14.23 7.66
CA ILE A 139 -0.57 13.70 8.64
C ILE A 139 -0.18 14.20 10.02
N THR A 140 -1.09 14.93 10.66
CA THR A 140 -0.85 15.57 11.96
C THR A 140 -1.68 14.96 13.10
N ASP A 141 -2.91 14.52 12.86
CA ASP A 141 -3.81 13.95 13.89
C ASP A 141 -3.52 12.46 14.15
N ILE A 142 -2.25 12.13 14.42
CA ILE A 142 -1.75 10.77 14.45
C ILE A 142 -2.50 9.91 15.47
N LYS A 143 -2.61 10.38 16.72
CA LYS A 143 -3.23 9.63 17.81
C LYS A 143 -4.66 9.21 17.52
N LYS A 144 -5.46 10.11 16.97
CA LYS A 144 -6.85 9.82 16.55
C LYS A 144 -6.92 8.62 15.60
N TYR A 145 -6.02 8.57 14.60
CA TYR A 145 -6.04 7.51 13.59
C TYR A 145 -5.45 6.20 14.08
N GLN A 146 -4.49 6.26 15.02
CA GLN A 146 -4.02 5.07 15.74
C GLN A 146 -5.15 4.44 16.55
N ASP A 147 -5.89 5.23 17.32
CA ASP A 147 -7.02 4.74 18.13
C ASP A 147 -8.11 4.12 17.25
N GLN A 148 -8.44 4.75 16.12
CA GLN A 148 -9.38 4.17 15.15
C GLN A 148 -8.88 2.85 14.57
N LEU A 149 -7.59 2.75 14.23
CA LEU A 149 -7.02 1.51 13.69
C LEU A 149 -7.11 0.38 14.70
N PHE A 150 -6.69 0.61 15.95
CA PHE A 150 -6.78 -0.41 17.00
C PHE A 150 -8.22 -0.82 17.27
N ALA A 151 -9.15 0.13 17.33
CA ALA A 151 -10.57 -0.19 17.51
C ALA A 151 -11.09 -1.08 16.37
N ILE A 152 -10.72 -0.81 15.12
CA ILE A 152 -11.10 -1.65 13.98
C ILE A 152 -10.46 -3.04 14.07
N ALA A 153 -9.17 -3.13 14.41
CA ALA A 153 -8.46 -4.40 14.51
C ALA A 153 -9.05 -5.28 15.63
N ILE A 154 -9.33 -4.69 16.80
CA ILE A 154 -9.98 -5.40 17.93
C ILE A 154 -11.39 -5.86 17.54
N ALA A 155 -12.18 -5.01 16.89
CA ALA A 155 -13.52 -5.37 16.44
C ALA A 155 -13.48 -6.52 15.40
N LEU A 156 -12.54 -6.47 14.45
CA LEU A 156 -12.36 -7.54 13.47
C LEU A 156 -11.95 -8.86 14.13
N GLN A 157 -11.03 -8.82 15.09
CA GLN A 157 -10.61 -10.03 15.81
C GLN A 157 -11.74 -10.65 16.64
N LYS A 158 -12.54 -9.82 17.31
CA LYS A 158 -13.75 -10.30 18.02
C LYS A 158 -14.74 -10.93 17.05
N PHE A 159 -14.97 -10.28 15.89
CA PHE A 159 -15.87 -10.80 14.86
C PHE A 159 -15.41 -12.14 14.28
N LEU A 160 -14.09 -12.35 14.15
CA LEU A 160 -13.50 -13.59 13.65
C LEU A 160 -13.16 -14.60 14.76
N GLY A 161 -13.28 -14.23 16.04
CA GLY A 161 -12.87 -15.05 17.19
C GLY A 161 -13.56 -16.41 17.28
N ASP A 162 -14.78 -16.53 16.76
CA ASP A 162 -15.53 -17.78 16.70
C ASP A 162 -15.34 -18.56 15.40
N CYS A 163 -14.41 -18.11 14.52
CA CYS A 163 -14.13 -18.77 13.25
C CYS A 163 -12.98 -19.76 13.43
N HIS A 164 -13.26 -21.05 13.28
CA HIS A 164 -12.29 -22.13 13.38
C HIS A 164 -11.89 -22.73 12.03
N SER A 165 -12.55 -22.27 10.96
CA SER A 165 -12.34 -22.75 9.60
C SER A 165 -12.63 -21.66 8.56
N PRO A 166 -12.13 -21.79 7.32
CA PRO A 166 -12.54 -20.92 6.21
C PRO A 166 -14.06 -20.88 5.97
N TRP A 167 -14.75 -21.96 6.26
CA TRP A 167 -16.20 -22.07 6.13
C TRP A 167 -16.94 -21.19 7.14
N ASP A 168 -16.42 -21.06 8.37
CA ASP A 168 -16.99 -20.15 9.37
C ASP A 168 -16.83 -18.70 8.93
N VAL A 169 -15.67 -18.36 8.35
CA VAL A 169 -15.44 -17.02 7.77
C VAL A 169 -16.41 -16.77 6.62
N SER A 170 -16.63 -17.77 5.74
CA SER A 170 -17.50 -17.62 4.58
C SER A 170 -18.97 -17.40 4.93
N SER A 171 -19.38 -17.81 6.12
CA SER A 171 -20.74 -17.54 6.64
C SER A 171 -20.93 -16.08 7.11
N LYS A 172 -19.83 -15.35 7.35
CA LYS A 172 -19.84 -14.00 7.94
C LYS A 172 -19.39 -12.91 6.96
N LEU A 173 -18.54 -13.23 6.00
CA LEU A 173 -17.94 -12.28 5.06
C LEU A 173 -18.05 -12.79 3.62
N PHE A 174 -18.39 -11.88 2.71
CA PHE A 174 -18.37 -12.14 1.27
C PHE A 174 -17.24 -11.34 0.61
N PRO A 175 -16.38 -11.98 -0.19
CA PRO A 175 -15.32 -11.29 -0.90
C PRO A 175 -15.88 -10.47 -2.07
N ASN A 176 -15.28 -9.31 -2.34
CA ASN A 176 -15.51 -8.60 -3.60
C ASN A 176 -14.56 -9.16 -4.67
N LEU A 177 -15.03 -10.11 -5.47
CA LEU A 177 -14.25 -10.76 -6.52
C LEU A 177 -14.00 -9.88 -7.76
N ASP A 178 -14.68 -8.74 -7.87
CA ASP A 178 -14.43 -7.77 -8.96
C ASP A 178 -13.17 -6.95 -8.71
N ASN A 179 -12.56 -7.08 -7.54
CA ASN A 179 -11.29 -6.41 -7.26
C ASN A 179 -10.19 -7.00 -8.16
N TRP A 180 -9.48 -6.13 -8.86
CA TRP A 180 -8.40 -6.48 -9.79
C TRP A 180 -7.26 -7.33 -9.20
N ALA A 181 -7.09 -7.30 -7.85
CA ALA A 181 -6.08 -8.09 -7.16
C ALA A 181 -6.42 -9.60 -7.07
N TRP A 182 -7.66 -10.00 -7.42
CA TRP A 182 -8.03 -11.40 -7.49
C TRP A 182 -7.60 -12.01 -8.83
N SER A 183 -6.61 -12.91 -8.80
CA SER A 183 -6.30 -13.73 -9.96
C SER A 183 -7.45 -14.74 -10.23
N GLU A 184 -7.57 -15.24 -11.45
CA GLU A 184 -8.59 -16.26 -11.80
C GLU A 184 -8.43 -17.53 -10.95
N TYR A 185 -7.19 -17.89 -10.60
CA TYR A 185 -6.94 -18.98 -9.66
C TYR A 185 -7.59 -18.71 -8.30
N LEU A 186 -7.33 -17.53 -7.70
CA LEU A 186 -7.90 -17.16 -6.40
C LEU A 186 -9.42 -17.04 -6.44
N LYS A 187 -10.00 -16.55 -7.52
CA LYS A 187 -11.46 -16.53 -7.72
C LYS A 187 -12.04 -17.95 -7.74
N THR A 188 -11.33 -18.88 -8.39
CA THR A 188 -11.74 -20.29 -8.44
C THR A 188 -11.70 -20.93 -7.05
N GLU A 189 -10.65 -20.69 -6.27
CA GLU A 189 -10.56 -21.18 -4.90
C GLU A 189 -11.61 -20.53 -3.99
N ALA A 190 -11.85 -19.21 -4.14
CA ALA A 190 -12.90 -18.52 -3.41
C ALA A 190 -14.30 -19.13 -3.66
N LYS A 191 -14.64 -19.47 -4.90
CA LYS A 191 -15.92 -20.13 -5.23
C LYS A 191 -16.11 -21.48 -4.54
N LYS A 192 -15.04 -22.19 -4.19
CA LYS A 192 -15.14 -23.43 -3.41
C LYS A 192 -15.55 -23.16 -1.97
N ILE A 193 -15.07 -22.05 -1.39
CA ILE A 193 -15.36 -21.63 -0.02
C ILE A 193 -16.71 -20.91 0.07
N TRP A 194 -16.93 -19.94 -0.82
CA TRP A 194 -18.19 -19.18 -0.92
C TRP A 194 -19.08 -19.76 -2.02
N ARG A 195 -19.83 -20.78 -1.69
CA ARG A 195 -20.64 -21.58 -2.65
C ARG A 195 -21.74 -20.79 -3.39
N GLN A 196 -21.96 -19.52 -3.01
CA GLN A 196 -23.05 -18.69 -3.56
C GLN A 196 -22.55 -17.53 -4.43
N ILE A 197 -21.26 -17.51 -4.81
CA ILE A 197 -20.67 -16.47 -5.68
C ILE A 197 -20.23 -17.02 -7.02
#